data_9f4189336bb8c6fb684b456d36dc11d1
#
_entry.id   9f4189336bb8c6fb684b456d36dc11d1
#
_cell.length_a   1.000
_cell.length_b   1.000
_cell.length_c   1.000
_cell.angle_alpha   90.00
_cell.angle_beta   90.00
_cell.angle_gamma   90.00
#
_symmetry.space_group_name_H-M   'P 1'
#
loop_
_entity.id
_entity.type
_entity.pdbx_description
1 polymer ?
#
loop_
_entity_poly.entity_id
_entity_poly.type
_entity_poly.pdbx_seq_one_letter_code
_entity_poly.pdbx_strand_id
1 'polypeptide(L)'
;MRCNGWELALAVSVVFLASCGHTIQPVTQAASPAGDAPRPKREVRLTGIIQAVHSSKVLVPQIWGQGGPMTLTKLIPNGSEVKEGDVVAVFDSTQQADAARDTQAKYDDLSHQVEQKQAQNRADAEKRMSDFKQAEADLAKAQMELEKGPTLAEIERLKDEVKVEIAQKHVESLKRSMASHDKADAAALRILELQRDRQKVALDRAQSNLEKLNLKANLSGMVAHQNLFRNNSMGHALEGDQLFRGQPIVSIFDPSEMLVRCAVGEPDGAALVQGMRATVYLDAYPDLVLPAHFEFASPVASSALGSPIKSFTAVFKLDKTDRHLMPDLSAAVVLEGRPDHPSSPESAK
;
A
#
# COMPACT_ATOMS: atom_id res chain seq x y z
N MET A 1 -32.51 47.53 27.98
CA MET A 1 -31.94 48.85 28.35
C MET A 1 -31.17 49.33 27.15
N ARG A 2 -31.83 50.27 26.49
CA ARG A 2 -31.42 51.65 26.07
C ARG A 2 -30.25 51.64 25.10
N CYS A 3 -30.52 51.87 23.77
CA CYS A 3 -30.85 53.13 23.09
C CYS A 3 -29.67 54.06 22.96
N ASN A 4 -29.31 54.40 21.75
CA ASN A 4 -29.35 55.66 20.99
C ASN A 4 -28.27 55.60 19.94
N GLY A 5 -28.42 55.80 18.66
CA GLY A 5 -29.20 56.80 17.94
C GLY A 5 -28.38 58.05 17.73
N TRP A 6 -27.95 58.35 16.49
CA TRP A 6 -28.13 59.67 15.94
C TRP A 6 -27.87 59.75 14.42
N GLU A 7 -28.83 60.38 13.87
CA GLU A 7 -29.02 60.76 12.48
C GLU A 7 -28.17 61.97 12.06
N LEU A 8 -28.24 62.24 10.74
CA LEU A 8 -28.23 63.52 10.04
C LEU A 8 -26.86 64.09 9.63
N ALA A 9 -26.60 64.23 8.31
CA ALA A 9 -26.92 65.46 7.58
C ALA A 9 -26.65 65.31 6.07
N LEU A 10 -27.67 65.60 5.30
CA LEU A 10 -27.67 66.01 3.91
C LEU A 10 -26.84 67.25 3.67
N ALA A 11 -26.01 67.27 2.60
CA ALA A 11 -25.63 68.48 1.91
C ALA A 11 -25.60 68.27 0.40
N VAL A 12 -26.62 68.79 -0.22
CA VAL A 12 -26.77 69.01 -1.65
C VAL A 12 -25.83 70.16 -2.04
N SER A 13 -24.99 69.97 -3.05
CA SER A 13 -24.33 71.07 -3.79
C SER A 13 -24.41 70.78 -5.28
N VAL A 14 -25.30 71.49 -5.89
CA VAL A 14 -25.45 71.78 -7.32
C VAL A 14 -24.42 72.80 -7.75
N VAL A 15 -23.55 72.47 -8.70
CA VAL A 15 -22.73 73.50 -9.42
C VAL A 15 -22.67 73.09 -10.92
N PHE A 16 -23.37 73.88 -11.66
CA PHE A 16 -23.23 74.47 -13.01
C PHE A 16 -22.34 73.77 -14.04
N LEU A 17 -23.05 73.49 -15.16
CA LEU A 17 -22.59 73.25 -16.53
C LEU A 17 -21.71 74.42 -17.04
N ALA A 18 -20.53 74.07 -17.57
CA ALA A 18 -19.86 74.96 -18.55
C ALA A 18 -19.50 74.04 -19.76
N SER A 19 -20.26 74.26 -20.81
CA SER A 19 -20.05 73.70 -22.17
C SER A 19 -18.79 74.38 -22.77
N CYS A 20 -17.77 73.54 -23.14
CA CYS A 20 -16.75 73.99 -24.11
C CYS A 20 -16.82 73.01 -25.28
N GLY A 21 -17.33 73.43 -26.41
CA GLY A 21 -17.30 72.72 -27.66
C GLY A 21 -15.89 72.47 -28.15
N HIS A 22 -15.53 71.25 -28.37
CA HIS A 22 -14.33 70.80 -29.13
C HIS A 22 -14.81 70.38 -30.49
N THR A 23 -14.44 71.09 -31.53
CA THR A 23 -14.52 70.74 -32.95
C THR A 23 -13.70 69.50 -33.20
N ILE A 24 -14.39 68.44 -33.61
CA ILE A 24 -13.77 67.23 -34.11
C ILE A 24 -13.22 67.50 -35.51
N GLN A 25 -11.91 67.55 -35.63
CA GLN A 25 -11.24 67.47 -36.93
C GLN A 25 -11.13 65.99 -37.35
N PRO A 26 -11.45 65.64 -38.58
CA PRO A 26 -11.23 64.29 -39.06
C PRO A 26 -9.71 64.06 -39.27
N VAL A 27 -9.13 63.19 -38.43
CA VAL A 27 -7.77 62.70 -38.63
C VAL A 27 -7.79 61.76 -39.82
N THR A 28 -7.26 62.26 -40.91
CA THR A 28 -6.94 61.41 -42.10
C THR A 28 -5.88 60.42 -41.68
N GLN A 29 -6.27 59.14 -41.50
CA GLN A 29 -5.33 58.04 -41.31
C GLN A 29 -4.50 57.87 -42.58
N ALA A 30 -3.27 58.32 -42.55
CA ALA A 30 -2.26 57.93 -43.48
C ALA A 30 -1.96 56.44 -43.25
N ALA A 31 -2.39 55.57 -44.13
CA ALA A 31 -1.99 54.18 -44.18
C ALA A 31 -0.44 54.15 -44.42
N SER A 32 0.35 53.95 -43.35
CA SER A 32 1.71 53.52 -43.50
C SER A 32 1.72 52.05 -43.97
N PRO A 33 2.52 51.73 -44.98
CA PRO A 33 2.68 50.34 -45.35
C PRO A 33 3.32 49.61 -44.16
N ALA A 34 2.60 48.66 -43.62
CA ALA A 34 3.12 47.75 -42.63
C ALA A 34 4.26 46.96 -43.31
N GLY A 35 5.48 47.44 -43.12
CA GLY A 35 6.65 46.64 -43.37
C GLY A 35 6.54 45.37 -42.54
N ASP A 36 6.74 44.25 -43.20
CA ASP A 36 6.75 42.93 -42.64
C ASP A 36 7.97 42.80 -41.69
N ALA A 37 7.85 43.45 -40.50
CA ALA A 37 8.82 43.26 -39.44
C ALA A 37 8.67 41.83 -38.96
N PRO A 38 9.74 40.99 -38.97
CA PRO A 38 9.64 39.65 -38.46
C PRO A 38 9.09 39.66 -37.05
N ARG A 39 7.91 39.13 -36.87
CA ARG A 39 7.31 38.99 -35.52
C ARG A 39 8.32 38.27 -34.64
N PRO A 40 8.69 38.83 -33.46
CA PRO A 40 9.64 38.17 -32.58
C PRO A 40 9.09 36.77 -32.31
N LYS A 41 9.89 35.75 -32.57
CA LYS A 41 9.55 34.36 -32.21
C LYS A 41 9.25 34.36 -30.74
N ARG A 42 7.98 34.10 -30.35
CA ARG A 42 7.58 34.03 -28.97
C ARG A 42 8.21 32.79 -28.36
N GLU A 43 9.30 32.96 -27.62
CA GLU A 43 9.85 31.87 -26.80
C GLU A 43 8.91 31.59 -25.66
N VAL A 44 8.37 30.38 -25.63
CA VAL A 44 7.56 29.93 -24.51
C VAL A 44 8.49 29.31 -23.47
N ARG A 45 8.59 29.95 -22.32
CA ARG A 45 9.39 29.50 -21.19
C ARG A 45 8.47 29.02 -20.08
N LEU A 46 8.63 27.76 -19.69
CA LEU A 46 7.82 27.09 -18.68
C LEU A 46 8.69 26.83 -17.46
N THR A 47 8.11 26.92 -16.28
CA THR A 47 8.79 26.54 -15.03
C THR A 47 8.24 25.19 -14.56
N GLY A 48 9.13 24.30 -14.14
CA GLY A 48 8.79 22.99 -13.68
C GLY A 48 9.76 22.43 -12.65
N ILE A 49 9.53 21.18 -12.29
CA ILE A 49 10.36 20.44 -11.37
C ILE A 49 10.80 19.13 -12.03
N ILE A 50 12.02 18.72 -11.71
CA ILE A 50 12.55 17.43 -12.17
C ILE A 50 11.94 16.31 -11.31
N GLN A 51 11.57 15.23 -11.97
CA GLN A 51 11.09 14.01 -11.31
C GLN A 51 11.69 12.79 -11.99
N ALA A 52 11.93 11.73 -11.24
CA ALA A 52 12.29 10.45 -11.82
C ALA A 52 11.05 9.77 -12.40
N VAL A 53 11.20 9.08 -13.52
CA VAL A 53 10.14 8.26 -14.13
C VAL A 53 9.79 7.11 -13.20
N HIS A 54 10.82 6.45 -12.67
CA HIS A 54 10.68 5.36 -11.72
C HIS A 54 11.09 5.81 -10.33
N SER A 55 10.13 5.89 -9.42
CA SER A 55 10.38 6.20 -8.01
C SER A 55 9.45 5.42 -7.11
N SER A 56 9.96 4.98 -5.97
CA SER A 56 9.21 4.26 -4.96
C SER A 56 9.41 4.90 -3.59
N LYS A 57 8.31 5.15 -2.88
CA LYS A 57 8.35 5.67 -1.51
C LYS A 57 8.34 4.53 -0.52
N VAL A 58 9.32 4.50 0.37
CA VAL A 58 9.40 3.57 1.48
C VAL A 58 8.69 4.20 2.68
N LEU A 59 7.63 3.54 3.12
CA LEU A 59 6.75 4.01 4.19
C LEU A 59 7.03 3.25 5.48
N VAL A 60 6.79 3.92 6.62
CA VAL A 60 6.76 3.24 7.94
C VAL A 60 5.76 2.09 7.90
N PRO A 61 6.15 0.86 8.25
CA PRO A 61 5.31 -0.32 8.08
C PRO A 61 4.09 -0.29 8.99
N GLN A 62 3.05 -0.99 8.56
CA GLN A 62 1.87 -1.22 9.38
C GLN A 62 2.01 -2.57 10.08
N ILE A 63 2.17 -2.54 11.39
CA ILE A 63 2.30 -3.73 12.23
C ILE A 63 0.95 -4.02 12.90
N TRP A 64 0.44 -5.23 12.73
CA TRP A 64 -0.78 -5.68 13.36
C TRP A 64 -0.60 -5.80 14.88
N GLY A 65 -1.53 -5.22 15.64
CA GLY A 65 -1.50 -5.27 17.10
C GLY A 65 -0.66 -4.19 17.78
N GLN A 66 0.05 -3.37 17.02
CA GLN A 66 0.82 -2.23 17.54
C GLN A 66 0.14 -0.91 17.13
N GLY A 67 -0.35 -0.15 18.09
CA GLY A 67 -1.05 1.12 17.84
C GLY A 67 -0.20 2.38 17.97
N GLY A 68 1.02 2.26 18.51
CA GLY A 68 1.93 3.38 18.82
C GLY A 68 2.93 3.69 17.71
N PRO A 69 3.75 4.74 17.94
CA PRO A 69 4.89 5.04 17.08
C PRO A 69 5.94 3.94 17.18
N MET A 70 6.78 3.83 16.15
CA MET A 70 7.89 2.88 16.08
C MET A 70 9.21 3.62 16.08
N THR A 71 10.19 3.12 16.84
CA THR A 71 11.52 3.71 16.92
C THR A 71 12.38 3.26 15.76
N LEU A 72 12.91 4.21 15.00
CA LEU A 72 13.85 3.96 13.91
C LEU A 72 15.23 3.67 14.49
N THR A 73 15.76 2.48 14.26
CA THR A 73 17.07 2.06 14.81
C THR A 73 18.20 2.34 13.83
N LYS A 74 17.97 2.14 12.55
CA LYS A 74 18.98 2.34 11.50
C LYS A 74 18.35 2.91 10.26
N LEU A 75 19.03 3.87 9.64
CA LEU A 75 18.60 4.49 8.37
C LEU A 75 19.82 4.58 7.43
N ILE A 76 19.61 4.21 6.17
CA ILE A 76 20.64 4.35 5.14
C ILE A 76 20.95 5.84 4.90
N PRO A 77 22.21 6.23 4.64
CA PRO A 77 22.55 7.63 4.37
C PRO A 77 21.85 8.16 3.12
N ASN A 78 21.51 9.45 3.16
CA ASN A 78 20.94 10.16 2.01
C ASN A 78 21.91 10.17 0.82
N GLY A 79 21.44 9.94 -0.40
CA GLY A 79 22.26 9.89 -1.61
C GLY A 79 22.98 8.56 -1.85
N SER A 80 22.75 7.53 -1.01
CA SER A 80 23.32 6.20 -1.22
C SER A 80 22.69 5.49 -2.40
N GLU A 81 23.48 4.73 -3.14
CA GLU A 81 22.97 3.80 -4.16
C GLU A 81 22.53 2.49 -3.48
N VAL A 82 21.36 1.98 -3.83
CA VAL A 82 20.79 0.73 -3.34
C VAL A 82 20.33 -0.15 -4.49
N LYS A 83 20.37 -1.45 -4.25
CA LYS A 83 19.77 -2.46 -5.14
C LYS A 83 18.42 -2.91 -4.58
N GLU A 84 17.57 -3.42 -5.44
CA GLU A 84 16.33 -4.04 -5.02
C GLU A 84 16.60 -5.16 -3.99
N GLY A 85 15.89 -5.11 -2.85
CA GLY A 85 16.05 -6.04 -1.73
C GLY A 85 17.02 -5.58 -0.64
N ASP A 86 17.84 -4.55 -0.86
CA ASP A 86 18.73 -4.00 0.17
C ASP A 86 17.94 -3.38 1.32
N VAL A 87 18.49 -3.50 2.54
CA VAL A 87 17.85 -2.94 3.74
C VAL A 87 18.09 -1.43 3.79
N VAL A 88 17.02 -0.66 3.73
CA VAL A 88 17.03 0.81 3.71
C VAL A 88 16.83 1.40 5.10
N ALA A 89 15.96 0.80 5.90
CA ALA A 89 15.70 1.22 7.26
C ALA A 89 15.37 0.03 8.16
N VAL A 90 15.71 0.12 9.43
CA VAL A 90 15.43 -0.89 10.45
C VAL A 90 14.74 -0.22 11.63
N PHE A 91 13.63 -0.79 12.06
CA PHE A 91 12.93 -0.39 13.28
C PHE A 91 13.26 -1.31 14.44
N ASP A 92 13.04 -0.83 15.65
CA ASP A 92 13.17 -1.64 16.86
C ASP A 92 12.21 -2.83 16.80
N SER A 93 12.78 -4.01 16.83
CA SER A 93 12.06 -5.28 16.72
C SER A 93 11.92 -6.04 18.04
N THR A 94 12.43 -5.49 19.15
CA THR A 94 12.50 -6.20 20.43
C THR A 94 11.14 -6.74 20.87
N GLN A 95 10.14 -5.88 20.91
CA GLN A 95 8.78 -6.27 21.31
C GLN A 95 8.15 -7.32 20.37
N GLN A 96 8.40 -7.19 19.06
CA GLN A 96 7.87 -8.11 18.06
C GLN A 96 8.61 -9.47 18.10
N ALA A 97 9.91 -9.44 18.39
CA ALA A 97 10.71 -10.64 18.55
C ALA A 97 10.25 -11.45 19.77
N ASP A 98 9.97 -10.79 20.89
CA ASP A 98 9.46 -11.44 22.10
C ASP A 98 8.07 -12.02 21.85
N ALA A 99 7.18 -11.26 21.20
CA ALA A 99 5.85 -11.75 20.82
C ALA A 99 5.91 -12.95 19.85
N ALA A 100 6.88 -12.99 18.94
CA ALA A 100 7.08 -14.12 18.05
C ALA A 100 7.58 -15.37 18.82
N ARG A 101 8.50 -15.21 19.77
CA ARG A 101 8.98 -16.31 20.63
C ARG A 101 7.84 -16.88 21.48
N ASP A 102 7.02 -16.01 22.09
CA ASP A 102 5.87 -16.43 22.90
C ASP A 102 4.83 -17.19 22.07
N THR A 103 4.53 -16.73 20.88
CA THR A 103 3.60 -17.42 19.98
C THR A 103 4.17 -18.74 19.46
N GLN A 104 5.47 -18.80 19.19
CA GLN A 104 6.17 -20.03 18.83
C GLN A 104 6.04 -21.07 19.95
N ALA A 105 6.37 -20.68 21.18
CA ALA A 105 6.29 -21.59 22.34
C ALA A 105 4.85 -22.13 22.55
N LYS A 106 3.82 -21.30 22.37
CA LYS A 106 2.43 -21.73 22.46
C LYS A 106 2.03 -22.69 21.34
N TYR A 107 2.53 -22.46 20.12
CA TYR A 107 2.31 -23.35 18.99
C TYR A 107 2.96 -24.72 19.23
N ASP A 108 4.21 -24.73 19.72
CA ASP A 108 4.96 -25.96 20.00
C ASP A 108 4.28 -26.77 21.13
N ASP A 109 3.86 -26.10 22.20
CA ASP A 109 3.12 -26.74 23.32
C ASP A 109 1.82 -27.41 22.83
N LEU A 110 1.01 -26.70 22.04
CA LEU A 110 -0.21 -27.28 21.48
C LEU A 110 0.08 -28.40 20.47
N SER A 111 1.18 -28.33 19.73
CA SER A 111 1.60 -29.42 18.83
C SER A 111 1.92 -30.69 19.60
N HIS A 112 2.64 -30.55 20.72
CA HIS A 112 2.92 -31.67 21.61
C HIS A 112 1.64 -32.22 22.28
N GLN A 113 0.72 -31.36 22.67
CA GLN A 113 -0.58 -31.80 23.20
C GLN A 113 -1.40 -32.59 22.16
N VAL A 114 -1.38 -32.20 20.89
CA VAL A 114 -2.02 -32.94 19.80
C VAL A 114 -1.37 -34.33 19.65
N GLU A 115 -0.04 -34.39 19.60
CA GLU A 115 0.69 -35.67 19.53
C GLU A 115 0.39 -36.60 20.71
N GLN A 116 0.43 -36.04 21.92
CA GLN A 116 0.10 -36.75 23.16
C GLN A 116 -1.34 -37.31 23.11
N LYS A 117 -2.32 -36.48 22.72
CA LYS A 117 -3.72 -36.90 22.60
C LYS A 117 -3.90 -37.98 21.52
N GLN A 118 -3.21 -37.89 20.40
CA GLN A 118 -3.22 -38.92 19.35
C GLN A 118 -2.68 -40.25 19.90
N ALA A 119 -1.54 -40.21 20.62
CA ALA A 119 -0.96 -41.42 21.21
C ALA A 119 -1.91 -42.03 22.25
N GLN A 120 -2.51 -41.21 23.11
CA GLN A 120 -3.49 -41.65 24.11
C GLN A 120 -4.72 -42.30 23.44
N ASN A 121 -5.29 -41.64 22.42
CA ASN A 121 -6.45 -42.19 21.70
C ASN A 121 -6.15 -43.53 21.06
N ARG A 122 -4.92 -43.72 20.51
CA ARG A 122 -4.49 -45.01 19.96
C ARG A 122 -4.45 -46.10 21.05
N ALA A 123 -3.80 -45.79 22.19
CA ALA A 123 -3.70 -46.74 23.28
C ALA A 123 -5.09 -47.15 23.83
N ASP A 124 -5.98 -46.15 24.00
CA ASP A 124 -7.35 -46.38 24.46
C ASP A 124 -8.19 -47.19 23.44
N ALA A 125 -8.01 -46.93 22.14
CA ALA A 125 -8.64 -47.71 21.08
C ALA A 125 -8.17 -49.14 21.06
N GLU A 126 -6.87 -49.41 21.20
CA GLU A 126 -6.32 -50.78 21.31
C GLU A 126 -6.86 -51.52 22.52
N LYS A 127 -6.95 -50.86 23.67
CA LYS A 127 -7.55 -51.44 24.88
C LYS A 127 -9.03 -51.82 24.63
N ARG A 128 -9.83 -50.88 24.13
CA ARG A 128 -11.25 -51.14 23.77
C ARG A 128 -11.40 -52.29 22.80
N MET A 129 -10.50 -52.38 21.81
CA MET A 129 -10.49 -53.47 20.83
C MET A 129 -10.15 -54.85 21.50
N SER A 130 -9.23 -54.86 22.47
CA SER A 130 -8.89 -56.04 23.26
C SER A 130 -10.08 -56.48 24.12
N ASP A 131 -10.75 -55.56 24.81
CA ASP A 131 -11.94 -55.84 25.64
C ASP A 131 -13.09 -56.36 24.78
N PHE A 132 -13.29 -55.82 23.58
CA PHE A 132 -14.28 -56.29 22.60
C PHE A 132 -13.99 -57.70 22.13
N LYS A 133 -12.75 -58.01 21.75
CA LYS A 133 -12.33 -59.38 21.35
C LYS A 133 -12.51 -60.36 22.48
N GLN A 134 -12.23 -59.98 23.72
CA GLN A 134 -12.48 -60.81 24.88
C GLN A 134 -13.98 -61.14 25.03
N ALA A 135 -14.85 -60.09 24.91
CA ALA A 135 -16.29 -60.30 24.97
C ALA A 135 -16.84 -61.19 23.82
N GLU A 136 -16.28 -61.08 22.60
CA GLU A 136 -16.61 -61.97 21.51
C GLU A 136 -16.19 -63.43 21.78
N ALA A 137 -15.03 -63.63 22.40
CA ALA A 137 -14.57 -64.96 22.82
C ALA A 137 -15.48 -65.55 23.92
N ASP A 138 -15.90 -64.71 24.87
CA ASP A 138 -16.83 -65.14 25.95
C ASP A 138 -18.21 -65.49 25.38
N LEU A 139 -18.72 -64.72 24.39
CA LEU A 139 -19.94 -65.07 23.65
C LEU A 139 -19.81 -66.39 22.91
N ALA A 140 -18.71 -66.60 22.17
CA ALA A 140 -18.48 -67.87 21.47
C ALA A 140 -18.40 -69.05 22.42
N LYS A 141 -17.78 -68.87 23.60
CA LYS A 141 -17.76 -69.88 24.66
C LYS A 141 -19.17 -70.19 25.19
N ALA A 142 -20.00 -69.19 25.50
CA ALA A 142 -21.38 -69.36 25.97
C ALA A 142 -22.24 -70.07 24.90
N GLN A 143 -22.04 -69.78 23.59
CA GLN A 143 -22.73 -70.44 22.50
C GLN A 143 -22.33 -71.93 22.40
N MET A 144 -21.05 -72.28 22.52
CA MET A 144 -20.58 -73.64 22.55
C MET A 144 -21.08 -74.44 23.76
N GLU A 145 -21.28 -73.78 24.93
CA GLU A 145 -21.89 -74.39 26.13
C GLU A 145 -23.36 -74.70 25.87
N LEU A 146 -24.10 -73.80 25.22
CA LEU A 146 -25.51 -74.04 24.86
C LEU A 146 -25.69 -75.17 23.84
N GLU A 147 -24.77 -75.36 22.87
CA GLU A 147 -24.80 -76.44 21.89
C GLU A 147 -24.71 -77.79 22.54
N LYS A 148 -24.15 -77.97 23.73
CA LYS A 148 -24.14 -79.20 24.51
C LYS A 148 -25.52 -79.51 25.14
N GLY A 149 -26.51 -78.57 25.02
CA GLY A 149 -27.82 -78.62 25.66
C GLY A 149 -28.69 -79.86 25.51
N PRO A 150 -28.64 -80.72 24.39
CA PRO A 150 -29.46 -81.90 24.29
C PRO A 150 -29.22 -83.00 25.35
N THR A 151 -28.07 -82.84 26.06
CA THR A 151 -27.67 -83.81 27.09
C THR A 151 -27.86 -83.27 28.53
N LEU A 152 -28.29 -82.02 28.70
CA LEU A 152 -28.40 -81.38 29.97
C LEU A 152 -29.85 -81.28 30.48
N ALA A 153 -30.05 -81.10 31.83
CA ALA A 153 -31.35 -80.81 32.41
C ALA A 153 -31.92 -79.49 31.87
N GLU A 154 -33.24 -79.44 31.69
CA GLU A 154 -33.93 -78.23 31.12
C GLU A 154 -33.59 -76.91 31.83
N ILE A 155 -33.41 -76.98 33.15
CA ILE A 155 -32.99 -75.75 33.93
C ILE A 155 -31.59 -75.30 33.55
N GLU A 156 -30.65 -76.21 33.25
CA GLU A 156 -29.27 -75.82 32.83
C GLU A 156 -29.25 -75.23 31.44
N ARG A 157 -30.07 -75.80 30.52
CA ARG A 157 -30.23 -75.21 29.18
C ARG A 157 -30.79 -73.82 29.22
N LEU A 158 -31.81 -73.52 30.05
CA LEU A 158 -32.35 -72.18 30.24
C LEU A 158 -31.32 -71.19 30.82
N LYS A 159 -30.47 -71.64 31.75
CA LYS A 159 -29.38 -70.83 32.27
C LYS A 159 -28.36 -70.48 31.20
N ASP A 160 -28.03 -71.42 30.31
CA ASP A 160 -27.09 -71.22 29.25
C ASP A 160 -27.66 -70.29 28.15
N GLU A 161 -28.97 -70.38 27.84
CA GLU A 161 -29.66 -69.40 26.99
C GLU A 161 -29.54 -67.98 27.54
N VAL A 162 -29.77 -67.79 28.83
CA VAL A 162 -29.64 -66.46 29.51
C VAL A 162 -28.18 -65.99 29.48
N LYS A 163 -27.17 -66.90 29.64
CA LYS A 163 -25.77 -66.51 29.55
C LYS A 163 -25.41 -66.02 28.13
N VAL A 164 -25.89 -66.72 27.07
CA VAL A 164 -25.71 -66.26 25.70
C VAL A 164 -26.35 -64.93 25.46
N GLU A 165 -27.58 -64.66 25.93
CA GLU A 165 -28.25 -63.38 25.78
C GLU A 165 -27.48 -62.26 26.51
N ILE A 166 -26.97 -62.50 27.72
CA ILE A 166 -26.14 -61.55 28.45
C ILE A 166 -24.87 -61.25 27.70
N ALA A 167 -24.13 -62.29 27.23
CA ALA A 167 -22.90 -62.12 26.49
C ALA A 167 -23.11 -61.34 25.16
N GLN A 168 -24.22 -61.66 24.45
CA GLN A 168 -24.59 -60.98 23.23
C GLN A 168 -24.88 -59.49 23.44
N LYS A 169 -25.68 -59.18 24.48
CA LYS A 169 -25.95 -57.78 24.86
C LYS A 169 -24.70 -57.05 25.31
N HIS A 170 -23.77 -57.74 25.97
CA HIS A 170 -22.47 -57.19 26.35
C HIS A 170 -21.62 -56.80 25.13
N VAL A 171 -21.48 -57.69 24.15
CA VAL A 171 -20.78 -57.42 22.87
C VAL A 171 -21.45 -56.25 22.15
N GLU A 172 -22.79 -56.21 22.04
CA GLU A 172 -23.51 -55.09 21.42
C GLU A 172 -23.30 -53.77 22.15
N SER A 173 -23.30 -53.78 23.50
CA SER A 173 -23.03 -52.61 24.33
C SER A 173 -21.62 -52.11 24.11
N LEU A 174 -20.59 -52.97 24.10
CA LEU A 174 -19.23 -52.60 23.86
C LEU A 174 -19.05 -52.00 22.44
N LYS A 175 -19.67 -52.58 21.41
CA LYS A 175 -19.66 -52.06 20.05
C LYS A 175 -20.23 -50.66 19.96
N ARG A 176 -21.37 -50.40 20.61
CA ARG A 176 -21.97 -49.06 20.67
C ARG A 176 -21.10 -48.08 21.45
N SER A 177 -20.50 -48.53 22.57
CA SER A 177 -19.59 -47.71 23.38
C SER A 177 -18.33 -47.35 22.60
N MET A 178 -17.69 -48.26 21.87
CA MET A 178 -16.55 -48.01 21.01
C MET A 178 -16.87 -46.91 19.98
N ALA A 179 -17.98 -47.05 19.25
CA ALA A 179 -18.36 -46.07 18.23
C ALA A 179 -18.64 -44.69 18.84
N SER A 180 -19.13 -44.62 20.08
CA SER A 180 -19.33 -43.35 20.80
C SER A 180 -17.99 -42.72 21.23
N HIS A 181 -17.09 -43.54 21.80
CA HIS A 181 -15.75 -43.10 22.19
C HIS A 181 -14.93 -42.62 21.00
N ASP A 182 -14.95 -43.31 19.88
CA ASP A 182 -14.22 -42.93 18.66
C ASP A 182 -14.66 -41.55 18.17
N LYS A 183 -15.98 -41.26 18.20
CA LYS A 183 -16.50 -39.94 17.87
C LYS A 183 -16.05 -38.87 18.86
N ALA A 184 -16.08 -39.19 20.18
CA ALA A 184 -15.65 -38.26 21.21
C ALA A 184 -14.15 -37.96 21.14
N ASP A 185 -13.33 -38.98 20.91
CA ASP A 185 -11.89 -38.87 20.75
C ASP A 185 -11.52 -38.04 19.52
N ALA A 186 -12.20 -38.31 18.37
CA ALA A 186 -12.03 -37.50 17.16
C ALA A 186 -12.41 -36.03 17.36
N ALA A 187 -13.52 -35.76 18.08
CA ALA A 187 -13.96 -34.39 18.39
C ALA A 187 -12.96 -33.67 19.32
N ALA A 188 -12.48 -34.37 20.37
CA ALA A 188 -11.49 -33.81 21.30
C ALA A 188 -10.17 -33.50 20.58
N LEU A 189 -9.69 -34.39 19.74
CA LEU A 189 -8.51 -34.17 18.92
C LEU A 189 -8.69 -32.96 17.99
N ARG A 190 -9.85 -32.89 17.32
CA ARG A 190 -10.17 -31.77 16.42
C ARG A 190 -10.14 -30.40 17.11
N ILE A 191 -10.60 -30.34 18.36
CA ILE A 191 -10.53 -29.09 19.16
C ILE A 191 -9.08 -28.68 19.36
N LEU A 192 -8.19 -29.59 19.75
CA LEU A 192 -6.77 -29.29 19.94
C LEU A 192 -6.07 -28.89 18.64
N GLU A 193 -6.38 -29.57 17.53
CA GLU A 193 -5.89 -29.19 16.21
C GLU A 193 -6.30 -27.79 15.82
N LEU A 194 -7.57 -27.41 16.02
CA LEU A 194 -8.06 -26.06 15.75
C LEU A 194 -7.38 -25.02 16.61
N GLN A 195 -7.08 -25.33 17.88
CA GLN A 195 -6.34 -24.44 18.78
C GLN A 195 -4.89 -24.26 18.29
N ARG A 196 -4.20 -25.34 17.92
CA ARG A 196 -2.86 -25.33 17.35
C ARG A 196 -2.84 -24.49 16.05
N ASP A 197 -3.79 -24.72 15.14
CA ASP A 197 -3.85 -24.01 13.85
C ASP A 197 -4.10 -22.52 14.04
N ARG A 198 -4.90 -22.16 15.05
CA ARG A 198 -5.08 -20.74 15.44
C ARG A 198 -3.75 -20.12 15.90
N GLN A 199 -2.97 -20.84 16.70
CA GLN A 199 -1.64 -20.35 17.13
C GLN A 199 -0.66 -20.28 15.98
N LYS A 200 -0.75 -21.21 15.01
CA LYS A 200 0.06 -21.13 13.80
C LYS A 200 -0.18 -19.83 13.03
N VAL A 201 -1.44 -19.46 12.82
CA VAL A 201 -1.79 -18.18 12.18
C VAL A 201 -1.26 -16.98 12.98
N ALA A 202 -1.29 -17.05 14.31
CA ALA A 202 -0.72 -16.00 15.15
C ALA A 202 0.80 -15.91 15.02
N LEU A 203 1.48 -17.04 14.94
CA LEU A 203 2.92 -17.16 14.72
C LEU A 203 3.32 -16.59 13.35
N ASP A 204 2.64 -17.00 12.27
CA ASP A 204 2.89 -16.51 10.92
C ASP A 204 2.76 -14.97 10.85
N ARG A 205 1.77 -14.41 11.57
CA ARG A 205 1.60 -12.95 11.69
C ARG A 205 2.76 -12.30 12.45
N ALA A 206 3.19 -12.89 13.56
CA ALA A 206 4.28 -12.35 14.36
C ALA A 206 5.60 -12.36 13.57
N GLN A 207 5.88 -13.42 12.82
CA GLN A 207 7.04 -13.53 11.94
C GLN A 207 6.98 -12.49 10.80
N SER A 208 5.82 -12.37 10.14
CA SER A 208 5.60 -11.35 9.11
C SER A 208 5.77 -9.92 9.65
N ASN A 209 5.35 -9.67 10.90
CA ASN A 209 5.58 -8.38 11.54
C ASN A 209 7.07 -8.09 11.74
N LEU A 210 7.86 -9.09 12.15
CA LEU A 210 9.33 -8.97 12.29
C LEU A 210 10.00 -8.64 10.94
N GLU A 211 9.60 -9.33 9.89
CA GLU A 211 10.14 -9.09 8.55
C GLU A 211 9.85 -7.66 8.06
N LYS A 212 8.64 -7.15 8.34
CA LYS A 212 8.23 -5.80 7.96
C LYS A 212 8.99 -4.69 8.67
N LEU A 213 9.62 -4.96 9.81
CA LEU A 213 10.44 -3.98 10.52
C LEU A 213 11.80 -3.73 9.85
N ASN A 214 12.23 -4.62 8.96
CA ASN A 214 13.37 -4.44 8.09
C ASN A 214 12.87 -3.97 6.73
N LEU A 215 12.85 -2.65 6.51
CA LEU A 215 12.40 -2.08 5.25
C LEU A 215 13.42 -2.32 4.15
N LYS A 216 12.98 -2.93 3.07
CA LYS A 216 13.80 -3.24 1.91
C LYS A 216 13.46 -2.31 0.75
N ALA A 217 14.45 -2.06 -0.08
CA ALA A 217 14.30 -1.33 -1.33
C ALA A 217 13.46 -2.15 -2.32
N ASN A 218 12.43 -1.53 -2.90
CA ASN A 218 11.59 -2.15 -3.95
C ASN A 218 12.07 -1.80 -5.37
N LEU A 219 13.11 -0.97 -5.46
CA LEU A 219 13.67 -0.49 -6.72
C LEU A 219 15.16 -0.29 -6.52
N SER A 220 15.96 -0.58 -7.53
CA SER A 220 17.38 -0.21 -7.58
C SER A 220 17.51 1.26 -7.97
N GLY A 221 18.32 2.03 -7.25
CA GLY A 221 18.48 3.45 -7.53
C GLY A 221 19.12 4.22 -6.38
N MET A 222 18.91 5.53 -6.35
CA MET A 222 19.41 6.42 -5.31
C MET A 222 18.34 6.69 -4.24
N VAL A 223 18.81 6.83 -3.03
CA VAL A 223 17.99 7.09 -1.84
C VAL A 223 17.89 8.58 -1.59
N ALA A 224 16.67 9.10 -1.45
CA ALA A 224 16.40 10.47 -1.02
C ALA A 224 15.55 10.47 0.25
N HIS A 225 16.03 11.09 1.31
CA HIS A 225 15.28 11.23 2.56
C HIS A 225 14.11 12.18 2.35
N GLN A 226 12.93 11.76 2.82
CA GLN A 226 11.73 12.57 2.74
C GLN A 226 11.60 13.48 3.97
N ASN A 227 11.04 14.67 3.75
CA ASN A 227 10.64 15.55 4.84
C ASN A 227 9.37 15.00 5.49
N LEU A 228 9.41 14.81 6.79
CA LEU A 228 8.29 14.36 7.59
C LEU A 228 8.13 15.21 8.85
N PHE A 229 6.95 15.15 9.44
CA PHE A 229 6.68 15.83 10.70
C PHE A 229 7.17 14.93 11.85
N ARG A 230 8.14 15.44 12.61
CA ARG A 230 8.73 14.80 13.78
C ARG A 230 8.98 15.82 14.89
N ASN A 231 8.80 15.41 16.13
CA ASN A 231 9.11 16.26 17.29
C ASN A 231 8.65 17.73 17.14
N ASN A 232 7.44 17.95 16.60
CA ASN A 232 6.81 19.24 16.37
C ASN A 232 7.51 20.14 15.31
N SER A 233 8.34 19.57 14.45
CA SER A 233 9.01 20.27 13.34
C SER A 233 9.06 19.41 12.09
N MET A 234 9.23 20.06 10.92
CA MET A 234 9.49 19.37 9.66
C MET A 234 10.99 19.09 9.54
N GLY A 235 11.35 17.87 9.13
CA GLY A 235 12.74 17.48 8.91
C GLY A 235 12.87 16.05 8.40
N HIS A 236 14.10 15.63 8.13
CA HIS A 236 14.38 14.23 7.75
C HIS A 236 14.36 13.33 8.98
N ALA A 237 13.99 12.06 8.78
CA ALA A 237 14.07 11.05 9.82
C ALA A 237 15.52 10.87 10.28
N LEU A 238 15.70 10.72 11.58
CA LEU A 238 16.98 10.38 12.22
C LEU A 238 16.84 9.08 13.01
N GLU A 239 17.97 8.40 13.19
CA GLU A 239 18.04 7.24 14.09
C GLU A 239 17.63 7.65 15.51
N GLY A 240 16.79 6.86 16.17
CA GLY A 240 16.17 7.15 17.45
C GLY A 240 14.81 7.88 17.37
N ASP A 241 14.39 8.37 16.21
CA ASP A 241 13.10 9.02 16.06
C ASP A 241 11.93 8.04 16.19
N GLN A 242 10.84 8.52 16.77
CA GLN A 242 9.58 7.82 16.84
C GLN A 242 8.68 8.23 15.66
N LEU A 243 8.42 7.27 14.78
CA LEU A 243 7.69 7.50 13.54
C LEU A 243 6.34 6.80 13.56
N PHE A 244 5.34 7.42 12.93
CA PHE A 244 4.00 6.87 12.81
C PHE A 244 3.86 6.07 11.52
N ARG A 245 3.07 5.00 11.57
CA ARG A 245 2.77 4.14 10.42
C ARG A 245 2.26 4.94 9.22
N GLY A 246 2.72 4.56 8.04
CA GLY A 246 2.33 5.18 6.77
C GLY A 246 3.05 6.49 6.45
N GLN A 247 3.91 7.02 7.32
CA GLN A 247 4.75 8.17 6.99
C GLN A 247 5.82 7.77 5.97
N PRO A 248 6.06 8.56 4.90
CA PRO A 248 7.15 8.33 3.98
C PRO A 248 8.47 8.74 4.63
N ILE A 249 9.43 7.80 4.71
CA ILE A 249 10.76 8.03 5.29
C ILE A 249 11.74 8.37 4.20
N VAL A 250 11.72 7.58 3.14
CA VAL A 250 12.69 7.59 2.06
C VAL A 250 11.96 7.43 0.74
N SER A 251 12.46 8.07 -0.30
CA SER A 251 12.12 7.80 -1.70
C SER A 251 13.34 7.19 -2.38
N ILE A 252 13.14 6.11 -3.11
CA ILE A 252 14.15 5.51 -3.96
C ILE A 252 13.78 5.85 -5.39
N PHE A 253 14.72 6.36 -6.16
CA PHE A 253 14.49 6.77 -7.54
C PHE A 253 15.61 6.27 -8.46
N ASP A 254 15.23 5.95 -9.68
CA ASP A 254 16.17 5.60 -10.73
C ASP A 254 16.64 6.89 -11.43
N PRO A 255 17.94 7.25 -11.35
CA PRO A 255 18.46 8.43 -12.01
C PRO A 255 18.64 8.27 -13.54
N SER A 256 18.45 7.07 -14.08
CA SER A 256 18.65 6.80 -15.50
C SER A 256 17.57 7.40 -16.39
N GLU A 257 16.35 7.53 -15.89
CA GLU A 257 15.22 8.12 -16.60
C GLU A 257 14.57 9.23 -15.79
N MET A 258 14.73 10.45 -16.28
CA MET A 258 14.21 11.66 -15.63
C MET A 258 13.27 12.40 -16.55
N LEU A 259 12.32 13.10 -15.96
CA LEU A 259 11.36 13.95 -16.65
C LEU A 259 11.24 15.30 -15.95
N VAL A 260 10.75 16.31 -16.66
CA VAL A 260 10.40 17.61 -16.09
C VAL A 260 8.89 17.77 -16.16
N ARG A 261 8.29 18.06 -15.01
CA ARG A 261 6.88 18.35 -14.90
C ARG A 261 6.68 19.85 -14.76
N CYS A 262 6.07 20.46 -15.78
CA CYS A 262 5.82 21.89 -15.84
C CYS A 262 4.35 22.22 -15.67
N ALA A 263 4.07 23.36 -15.06
CA ALA A 263 2.73 23.97 -15.10
C ALA A 263 2.67 24.89 -16.34
N VAL A 264 1.72 24.62 -17.23
CA VAL A 264 1.52 25.36 -18.48
C VAL A 264 0.19 26.10 -18.37
N GLY A 265 0.23 27.42 -18.57
CA GLY A 265 -0.99 28.23 -18.64
C GLY A 265 -1.82 27.92 -19.89
N GLU A 266 -3.13 28.05 -19.79
CA GLU A 266 -4.06 27.80 -20.88
C GLU A 266 -3.68 28.52 -22.21
N PRO A 267 -3.17 29.79 -22.20
CA PRO A 267 -2.76 30.47 -23.43
C PRO A 267 -1.59 29.84 -24.16
N ASP A 268 -0.71 29.15 -23.46
CA ASP A 268 0.51 28.54 -23.99
C ASP A 268 0.29 27.06 -24.38
N GLY A 269 -0.85 26.49 -24.04
CA GLY A 269 -1.20 25.10 -24.29
C GLY A 269 -1.25 24.72 -25.77
N ALA A 270 -1.69 25.65 -26.60
CA ALA A 270 -1.73 25.46 -28.05
C ALA A 270 -0.35 25.29 -28.70
N ALA A 271 0.71 25.70 -28.02
CA ALA A 271 2.09 25.56 -28.48
C ALA A 271 2.66 24.14 -28.28
N LEU A 272 2.02 23.31 -27.43
CA LEU A 272 2.48 21.97 -27.12
C LEU A 272 2.04 20.96 -28.18
N VAL A 273 3.01 20.38 -28.88
CA VAL A 273 2.80 19.32 -29.88
C VAL A 273 3.60 18.10 -29.45
N GLN A 274 2.99 16.92 -29.50
CA GLN A 274 3.67 15.67 -29.13
C GLN A 274 4.99 15.48 -29.86
N GLY A 275 6.06 15.15 -29.13
CA GLY A 275 7.40 15.01 -29.70
C GLY A 275 8.15 16.32 -29.94
N MET A 276 7.56 17.48 -29.57
CA MET A 276 8.22 18.78 -29.69
C MET A 276 9.50 18.82 -28.86
N ARG A 277 10.57 19.35 -29.45
CA ARG A 277 11.83 19.53 -28.74
C ARG A 277 11.75 20.69 -27.78
N ALA A 278 12.43 20.51 -26.66
CA ALA A 278 12.57 21.53 -25.64
C ALA A 278 13.98 21.48 -25.05
N THR A 279 14.43 22.62 -24.58
CA THR A 279 15.71 22.75 -23.89
C THR A 279 15.42 23.03 -22.40
N VAL A 280 16.01 22.24 -21.52
CA VAL A 280 15.83 22.33 -20.07
C VAL A 280 17.07 22.94 -19.45
N TYR A 281 16.87 23.99 -18.66
CA TYR A 281 17.87 24.67 -17.85
C TYR A 281 17.58 24.44 -16.37
N LEU A 282 18.59 24.08 -15.60
CA LEU A 282 18.46 23.88 -14.17
C LEU A 282 18.83 25.15 -13.42
N ASP A 283 18.01 25.55 -12.44
CA ASP A 283 18.34 26.71 -11.61
C ASP A 283 19.59 26.47 -10.74
N ALA A 284 19.80 25.22 -10.33
CA ALA A 284 20.96 24.82 -9.53
C ALA A 284 22.26 24.68 -10.35
N TYR A 285 22.16 24.39 -11.65
CA TYR A 285 23.30 24.18 -12.55
C TYR A 285 23.05 24.90 -13.88
N PRO A 286 23.25 26.22 -13.96
CA PRO A 286 22.93 27.02 -15.15
C PRO A 286 23.70 26.63 -16.40
N ASP A 287 24.90 26.07 -16.23
CA ASP A 287 25.75 25.63 -17.33
C ASP A 287 25.32 24.26 -17.92
N LEU A 288 24.44 23.53 -17.22
CA LEU A 288 23.96 22.24 -17.68
C LEU A 288 22.68 22.40 -18.49
N VAL A 289 22.84 22.23 -19.80
CA VAL A 289 21.74 22.31 -20.78
C VAL A 289 21.33 20.91 -21.18
N LEU A 290 20.07 20.56 -20.93
CA LEU A 290 19.56 19.22 -21.18
C LEU A 290 18.51 19.23 -22.29
N PRO A 291 18.71 18.43 -23.36
CA PRO A 291 17.69 18.25 -24.37
C PRO A 291 16.54 17.41 -23.83
N ALA A 292 15.33 17.80 -24.20
CA ALA A 292 14.12 17.11 -23.81
C ALA A 292 13.08 17.15 -24.92
N HIS A 293 12.09 16.30 -24.85
CA HIS A 293 10.93 16.33 -25.75
C HIS A 293 9.62 16.30 -24.97
N PHE A 294 8.61 16.95 -25.50
CA PHE A 294 7.27 16.94 -24.94
C PHE A 294 6.63 15.56 -25.13
N GLU A 295 6.19 14.95 -24.05
CA GLU A 295 5.58 13.62 -24.04
C GLU A 295 4.05 13.72 -24.02
N PHE A 296 3.50 14.35 -23.00
CA PHE A 296 2.06 14.57 -22.89
C PHE A 296 1.73 15.73 -21.94
N ALA A 297 0.47 16.21 -22.02
CA ALA A 297 -0.09 17.13 -21.05
C ALA A 297 -1.36 16.53 -20.41
N SER A 298 -1.61 16.89 -19.16
CA SER A 298 -2.85 16.48 -18.48
C SER A 298 -4.06 17.01 -19.24
N PRO A 299 -5.06 16.17 -19.52
CA PRO A 299 -6.29 16.60 -20.21
C PRO A 299 -7.18 17.50 -19.35
N VAL A 300 -6.88 17.63 -18.06
CA VAL A 300 -7.66 18.43 -17.10
C VAL A 300 -6.83 19.61 -16.65
N ALA A 301 -7.36 20.80 -16.89
CA ALA A 301 -6.81 22.04 -16.33
C ALA A 301 -7.27 22.23 -14.88
N SER A 302 -6.35 22.63 -14.02
CA SER A 302 -6.60 22.97 -12.62
C SER A 302 -6.20 24.44 -12.37
N SER A 303 -6.86 25.11 -11.43
CA SER A 303 -6.44 26.40 -10.95
C SER A 303 -5.82 26.26 -9.57
N ALA A 304 -4.71 26.97 -9.33
CA ALA A 304 -4.16 27.08 -7.99
C ALA A 304 -5.11 27.92 -7.11
N LEU A 305 -5.14 27.61 -5.82
CA LEU A 305 -5.99 28.33 -4.86
C LEU A 305 -5.70 29.84 -4.92
N GLY A 306 -6.73 30.65 -5.25
CA GLY A 306 -6.61 32.10 -5.38
C GLY A 306 -6.14 32.62 -6.74
N SER A 307 -5.88 31.75 -7.74
CA SER A 307 -5.55 32.16 -9.11
C SER A 307 -6.71 31.90 -10.07
N PRO A 308 -7.17 32.91 -10.85
CA PRO A 308 -8.17 32.71 -11.88
C PRO A 308 -7.60 32.01 -13.14
N ILE A 309 -6.26 31.90 -13.25
CA ILE A 309 -5.61 31.35 -14.42
C ILE A 309 -5.61 29.83 -14.30
N LYS A 310 -6.15 29.16 -15.30
CA LYS A 310 -6.11 27.70 -15.40
C LYS A 310 -4.78 27.27 -15.98
N SER A 311 -4.23 26.21 -15.42
CA SER A 311 -3.02 25.56 -15.90
C SER A 311 -3.21 24.05 -15.99
N PHE A 312 -2.49 23.40 -16.89
CA PHE A 312 -2.39 21.97 -16.95
C PHE A 312 -0.95 21.55 -16.82
N THR A 313 -0.76 20.32 -16.36
CA THR A 313 0.57 19.76 -16.16
C THR A 313 1.06 19.18 -17.49
N ALA A 314 2.19 19.67 -17.96
CA ALA A 314 2.91 19.13 -19.10
C ALA A 314 4.13 18.35 -18.63
N VAL A 315 4.43 17.24 -19.30
CA VAL A 315 5.54 16.35 -19.01
C VAL A 315 6.51 16.36 -20.19
N PHE A 316 7.78 16.63 -19.89
CA PHE A 316 8.89 16.59 -20.82
C PHE A 316 9.87 15.52 -20.39
N LYS A 317 10.11 14.53 -21.25
CA LYS A 317 11.11 13.49 -20.99
C LYS A 317 12.49 14.00 -21.40
N LEU A 318 13.50 13.84 -20.52
CA LEU A 318 14.88 14.18 -20.81
C LEU A 318 15.50 13.14 -21.73
N ASP A 319 16.17 13.57 -22.79
CA ASP A 319 16.86 12.67 -23.72
C ASP A 319 18.21 12.21 -23.17
N LYS A 320 18.78 13.00 -22.26
CA LYS A 320 20.04 12.69 -21.56
C LYS A 320 19.88 12.97 -20.08
N THR A 321 20.47 12.11 -19.28
CA THR A 321 20.51 12.26 -17.82
C THR A 321 21.94 12.53 -17.38
N ASP A 322 22.09 13.24 -16.27
CA ASP A 322 23.35 13.52 -15.61
C ASP A 322 23.27 13.08 -14.14
N ARG A 323 24.42 12.72 -13.54
CA ARG A 323 24.50 12.30 -12.14
C ARG A 323 24.11 13.39 -11.13
N HIS A 324 24.12 14.65 -11.55
CA HIS A 324 23.70 15.80 -10.73
C HIS A 324 22.19 16.01 -10.72
N LEU A 325 21.44 15.24 -11.53
CA LEU A 325 19.99 15.32 -11.58
C LEU A 325 19.38 14.64 -10.35
N MET A 326 18.82 15.46 -9.48
CA MET A 326 18.05 14.99 -8.32
C MET A 326 16.58 15.33 -8.51
N PRO A 327 15.65 14.50 -8.00
CA PRO A 327 14.24 14.88 -7.96
C PRO A 327 14.03 16.19 -7.21
N ASP A 328 12.95 16.89 -7.55
CA ASP A 328 12.52 18.17 -6.98
C ASP A 328 13.42 19.38 -7.28
N LEU A 329 14.44 19.27 -8.15
CA LEU A 329 15.17 20.42 -8.65
C LEU A 329 14.26 21.28 -9.53
N SER A 330 14.34 22.61 -9.37
CA SER A 330 13.67 23.56 -10.23
C SER A 330 14.34 23.64 -11.60
N ALA A 331 13.52 23.64 -12.64
CA ALA A 331 13.96 23.70 -14.02
C ALA A 331 13.10 24.64 -14.84
N ALA A 332 13.75 25.35 -15.77
CA ALA A 332 13.09 26.13 -16.80
C ALA A 332 13.15 25.36 -18.13
N VAL A 333 11.99 25.18 -18.75
CA VAL A 333 11.86 24.50 -20.06
C VAL A 333 11.58 25.56 -21.11
N VAL A 334 12.43 25.66 -22.10
CA VAL A 334 12.29 26.55 -23.24
C VAL A 334 11.87 25.71 -24.44
N LEU A 335 10.70 26.01 -25.01
CA LEU A 335 10.20 25.31 -26.18
C LEU A 335 10.95 25.78 -27.43
N GLU A 336 11.51 24.88 -28.21
CA GLU A 336 12.09 25.20 -29.53
C GLU A 336 10.93 25.51 -30.49
N GLY A 337 11.00 26.72 -31.12
CA GLY A 337 9.91 27.25 -31.94
C GLY A 337 9.43 26.27 -32.99
N ARG A 338 8.15 26.23 -33.23
CA ARG A 338 7.50 25.45 -34.27
C ARG A 338 8.17 25.74 -35.61
N PRO A 339 8.61 24.73 -36.38
CA PRO A 339 8.98 24.96 -37.77
C PRO A 339 7.77 25.57 -38.50
N ASP A 340 7.98 26.70 -39.17
CA ASP A 340 6.92 27.41 -39.88
C ASP A 340 6.08 26.43 -40.71
N HIS A 341 4.79 26.38 -40.43
CA HIS A 341 3.85 25.73 -41.31
C HIS A 341 3.96 26.37 -42.69
N PRO A 342 4.27 25.66 -43.75
CA PRO A 342 4.18 26.23 -45.10
C PRO A 342 2.75 26.75 -45.26
N SER A 343 2.66 28.07 -45.52
CA SER A 343 1.41 28.71 -45.87
C SER A 343 0.70 27.88 -46.93
N SER A 344 -0.52 27.42 -46.60
CA SER A 344 -1.38 26.75 -47.59
C SER A 344 -1.47 27.60 -48.85
N PRO A 345 -1.29 27.04 -50.05
CA PRO A 345 -1.47 27.80 -51.28
C PRO A 345 -2.94 28.25 -51.33
N GLU A 346 -3.07 29.55 -51.45
CA GLU A 346 -4.30 30.28 -51.75
C GLU A 346 -5.06 29.58 -52.89
N SER A 347 -6.21 29.00 -52.61
CA SER A 347 -7.11 28.47 -53.63
C SER A 347 -7.67 29.64 -54.44
N ALA A 348 -7.04 29.92 -55.61
CA ALA A 348 -7.66 30.66 -56.66
C ALA A 348 -8.74 29.79 -57.30
N LYS A 349 -9.98 30.12 -57.07
CA LYS A 349 -11.08 30.32 -58.03
C LYS A 349 -12.43 30.35 -57.32
#